data_8a7d8b24cb5f9752568cf110bd584a9e
#
_entry.id   8a7d8b24cb5f9752568cf110bd584a9e
#
_cell.length_a   1.000
_cell.length_b   1.000
_cell.length_c   1.000
_cell.angle_alpha   90.00
_cell.angle_beta   90.00
_cell.angle_gamma   90.00
#
_symmetry.space_group_name_H-M   'P 1'
#
loop_
_entity.id
_entity.type
_entity.pdbx_description
1 polymer ?
#
loop_
_entity_poly.entity_id
_entity_poly.type
_entity_poly.pdbx_seq_one_letter_code
_entity_poly.pdbx_strand_id
1 'polypeptide(L)'
;MNKILFSLGMLLLTVAAYADGTILFSTAKGSIDVPPYRIPGITCGHGGRLVASAARLVCGTDPGFGRVDCVVKLSYDNGRTWSEHEIDVACGDTSLINAHKTPMEAAYGDPAVVMDRERNEVLIMAVAGCTVYGKPSTNRQNPNLIAAIRSTDGGRTWQKPVDQTEDIYGLFDKGNVVDAAFVGSGKLFQSRVVKVGDYYRIYAALTARPNGNRVIYSDDFGRSWHALGGAAALPVPGGDEPKCEELPDGRVIITSRASGCRLLNIYTYSNTKSGEGCWDKPEKATMDGLALAPSTNPTNGEMLIVPAMRNSDGKPMYVALQSVPTGTGRNNVSIFYKELASPDDMRNAKVFASGWDGCYQVSSTVSMYSSMDLQADDRIAFFYEETLTKWGTKPNPVSTSFPQGEGEHNYDGCELVYKSFDLETITDGKYCVNRRINRGKFLKANYEDIVDSFVLTAAQKRKVKDVIKRLPAEPTSAQMDAILKGEVR
;
A
#
# COMPACT_ATOMS: atom_id res chain seq x y z
N MET A 1 -43.31 26.29 1.80
CA MET A 1 -43.08 25.06 1.06
C MET A 1 -41.81 25.05 0.22
N ASN A 2 -41.23 26.21 -0.15
CA ASN A 2 -40.05 26.23 -1.07
C ASN A 2 -38.66 26.01 -0.44
N LYS A 3 -38.55 25.99 0.90
CA LYS A 3 -37.20 25.78 1.57
C LYS A 3 -36.81 24.31 1.73
N ILE A 4 -37.77 23.39 1.74
CA ILE A 4 -37.52 21.95 1.90
C ILE A 4 -37.03 21.30 0.61
N LEU A 5 -37.53 21.78 -0.55
CA LEU A 5 -37.08 21.28 -1.86
C LEU A 5 -35.60 21.67 -2.18
N PHE A 6 -35.15 22.84 -1.67
CA PHE A 6 -33.75 23.28 -1.94
C PHE A 6 -32.74 22.50 -1.17
N SER A 7 -33.05 22.06 0.07
CA SER A 7 -32.11 21.23 0.86
C SER A 7 -32.07 19.77 0.38
N LEU A 8 -33.16 19.24 -0.18
CA LEU A 8 -33.18 17.89 -0.74
C LEU A 8 -32.42 17.80 -2.08
N GLY A 9 -32.49 18.85 -2.90
CA GLY A 9 -31.76 18.94 -4.16
C GLY A 9 -30.23 19.06 -3.94
N MET A 10 -29.80 19.75 -2.87
CA MET A 10 -28.40 19.91 -2.55
C MET A 10 -27.79 18.63 -1.93
N LEU A 11 -28.60 17.84 -1.21
CA LEU A 11 -28.17 16.55 -0.66
C LEU A 11 -28.01 15.49 -1.76
N LEU A 12 -28.87 15.50 -2.77
CA LEU A 12 -28.79 14.60 -3.93
C LEU A 12 -27.60 14.92 -4.85
N LEU A 13 -27.25 16.21 -4.99
CA LEU A 13 -26.08 16.63 -5.79
C LEU A 13 -24.74 16.24 -5.12
N THR A 14 -24.66 16.27 -3.80
CA THR A 14 -23.45 15.81 -3.08
C THR A 14 -23.27 14.29 -3.15
N VAL A 15 -24.35 13.50 -3.15
CA VAL A 15 -24.27 12.03 -3.28
C VAL A 15 -23.87 11.64 -4.70
N ALA A 16 -24.36 12.33 -5.73
CA ALA A 16 -23.97 12.07 -7.12
C ALA A 16 -22.48 12.38 -7.40
N ALA A 17 -21.91 13.43 -6.77
CA ALA A 17 -20.49 13.77 -6.92
C ALA A 17 -19.54 12.70 -6.39
N TYR A 18 -19.96 11.89 -5.41
CA TYR A 18 -19.17 10.78 -4.90
C TYR A 18 -19.17 9.53 -5.81
N ALA A 19 -20.19 9.35 -6.64
CA ALA A 19 -20.29 8.19 -7.53
C ALA A 19 -19.31 8.26 -8.71
N ASP A 20 -19.00 9.48 -9.19
CA ASP A 20 -18.20 9.69 -10.41
C ASP A 20 -16.69 9.79 -10.17
N GLY A 21 -16.22 9.93 -8.92
CA GLY A 21 -14.83 10.13 -8.55
C GLY A 21 -14.33 11.57 -8.77
N THR A 22 -13.20 11.89 -8.16
CA THR A 22 -12.52 13.19 -8.29
C THR A 22 -11.18 13.00 -8.97
N ILE A 23 -10.94 13.63 -10.11
CA ILE A 23 -9.65 13.64 -10.77
C ILE A 23 -8.73 14.56 -9.98
N LEU A 24 -7.70 14.00 -9.34
CA LEU A 24 -6.74 14.77 -8.57
C LEU A 24 -5.58 15.28 -9.45
N PHE A 25 -5.10 14.42 -10.36
CA PHE A 25 -4.03 14.77 -11.28
C PHE A 25 -4.46 14.34 -12.67
N SER A 26 -4.39 15.24 -13.65
CA SER A 26 -4.86 14.99 -15.01
C SER A 26 -3.82 15.37 -16.05
N THR A 27 -3.57 14.47 -16.95
CA THR A 27 -2.80 14.70 -18.16
C THR A 27 -3.72 15.05 -19.34
N ALA A 28 -4.98 14.60 -19.31
CA ALA A 28 -5.89 14.66 -20.46
C ALA A 28 -6.41 16.07 -20.78
N LYS A 29 -6.42 16.98 -19.78
CA LYS A 29 -6.91 18.36 -19.96
C LYS A 29 -5.80 19.36 -20.26
N GLY A 30 -4.55 18.90 -20.22
CA GLY A 30 -3.40 19.75 -20.49
C GLY A 30 -3.18 19.94 -21.97
N SER A 31 -2.45 20.99 -22.29
CA SER A 31 -1.74 21.08 -23.55
C SER A 31 -0.75 19.90 -23.64
N ILE A 32 -0.25 19.63 -24.84
CA ILE A 32 0.87 18.70 -25.09
C ILE A 32 2.11 18.95 -24.19
N ASP A 33 2.09 19.99 -23.37
CA ASP A 33 3.18 20.44 -22.51
C ASP A 33 3.00 19.99 -21.03
N VAL A 34 1.93 19.28 -20.70
CA VAL A 34 1.72 18.75 -19.34
C VAL A 34 2.34 17.36 -19.22
N PRO A 35 3.31 17.16 -18.29
CA PRO A 35 3.86 15.84 -18.05
C PRO A 35 2.79 14.86 -17.58
N PRO A 36 2.85 13.58 -18.01
CA PRO A 36 1.93 12.58 -17.50
C PRO A 36 2.12 12.33 -16.01
N TYR A 37 1.02 12.06 -15.32
CA TYR A 37 1.01 11.63 -13.92
C TYR A 37 0.76 10.13 -13.83
N ARG A 38 1.51 9.47 -12.96
CA ARG A 38 1.40 8.04 -12.72
C ARG A 38 1.60 7.70 -11.23
N ILE A 39 1.38 6.42 -10.90
CA ILE A 39 1.75 5.79 -9.65
C ILE A 39 1.06 6.44 -8.44
N PRO A 40 -0.25 6.20 -8.30
CA PRO A 40 -1.06 6.77 -7.22
C PRO A 40 -0.70 6.17 -5.86
N GLY A 41 -0.51 7.01 -4.86
CA GLY A 41 -0.39 6.63 -3.45
C GLY A 41 -1.38 7.42 -2.62
N ILE A 42 -2.06 6.77 -1.65
CA ILE A 42 -2.94 7.45 -0.72
C ILE A 42 -2.74 6.94 0.70
N THR A 43 -2.74 7.85 1.66
CA THR A 43 -2.73 7.54 3.08
C THR A 43 -3.72 8.42 3.83
N CYS A 44 -4.39 7.83 4.82
CA CYS A 44 -5.36 8.48 5.66
C CYS A 44 -4.81 8.66 7.08
N GLY A 45 -4.84 9.90 7.56
CA GLY A 45 -4.49 10.25 8.92
C GLY A 45 -5.71 10.50 9.81
N HIS A 46 -5.45 10.84 11.06
CA HIS A 46 -6.53 11.21 11.98
C HIS A 46 -7.22 12.53 11.58
N GLY A 47 -8.48 12.69 11.99
CA GLY A 47 -9.24 13.93 11.78
C GLY A 47 -9.59 14.24 10.32
N GLY A 48 -9.68 13.21 9.46
CA GLY A 48 -10.12 13.36 8.07
C GLY A 48 -9.03 13.87 7.12
N ARG A 49 -7.76 13.80 7.53
CA ARG A 49 -6.62 14.18 6.68
C ARG A 49 -6.26 13.07 5.71
N LEU A 50 -6.04 13.43 4.45
CA LEU A 50 -5.54 12.54 3.42
C LEU A 50 -4.38 13.19 2.68
N VAL A 51 -3.40 12.37 2.30
CA VAL A 51 -2.33 12.73 1.38
C VAL A 51 -2.41 11.80 0.17
N ALA A 52 -2.64 12.38 -1.00
CA ALA A 52 -2.57 11.67 -2.29
C ALA A 52 -1.26 12.05 -2.98
N SER A 53 -0.42 11.06 -3.27
CA SER A 53 0.88 11.23 -3.92
C SER A 53 0.87 10.70 -5.34
N ALA A 54 1.70 11.30 -6.21
CA ALA A 54 1.86 10.89 -7.59
C ALA A 54 3.30 11.11 -8.06
N ALA A 55 3.72 10.38 -9.10
CA ALA A 55 4.89 10.69 -9.90
C ALA A 55 4.47 11.56 -11.10
N ARG A 56 5.09 12.75 -11.25
CA ARG A 56 4.97 13.61 -12.42
C ARG A 56 6.13 13.30 -13.35
N LEU A 57 5.85 12.62 -14.46
CA LEU A 57 6.86 12.07 -15.37
C LEU A 57 7.35 13.14 -16.35
N VAL A 58 8.23 14.03 -15.93
CA VAL A 58 8.75 15.13 -16.78
C VAL A 58 9.49 14.59 -18.01
N CYS A 59 10.13 13.43 -17.90
CA CYS A 59 10.76 12.74 -19.05
C CYS A 59 9.77 11.94 -19.91
N GLY A 60 8.49 11.88 -19.55
CA GLY A 60 7.46 11.15 -20.31
C GLY A 60 7.44 9.64 -20.09
N THR A 61 8.28 9.07 -19.23
CA THR A 61 8.39 7.63 -18.99
C THR A 61 8.81 7.30 -17.55
N ASP A 62 8.97 6.02 -17.22
CA ASP A 62 9.29 5.51 -15.88
C ASP A 62 10.59 6.10 -15.28
N PRO A 63 10.77 6.06 -13.95
CA PRO A 63 12.00 6.41 -13.27
C PRO A 63 13.23 5.68 -13.85
N GLY A 64 14.35 6.39 -13.93
CA GLY A 64 15.61 5.88 -14.48
C GLY A 64 15.92 6.34 -15.92
N PHE A 65 14.94 6.88 -16.64
CA PHE A 65 15.13 7.38 -18.00
C PHE A 65 15.24 8.91 -18.08
N GLY A 66 14.95 9.62 -17.02
CA GLY A 66 15.04 11.08 -16.98
C GLY A 66 14.36 11.65 -15.76
N ARG A 67 14.10 12.95 -15.77
CA ARG A 67 13.49 13.66 -14.65
C ARG A 67 12.07 13.17 -14.37
N VAL A 68 11.86 12.77 -13.13
CA VAL A 68 10.55 12.52 -12.53
C VAL A 68 10.48 13.33 -11.23
N ASP A 69 9.33 13.90 -10.95
CA ASP A 69 9.06 14.64 -9.72
C ASP A 69 8.04 13.91 -8.87
N CYS A 70 8.19 13.99 -7.55
CA CYS A 70 7.19 13.52 -6.60
C CYS A 70 6.31 14.69 -6.16
N VAL A 71 5.00 14.55 -6.27
CA VAL A 71 4.01 15.59 -5.95
C VAL A 71 2.89 15.04 -5.07
N VAL A 72 2.21 15.92 -4.33
CA VAL A 72 1.04 15.55 -3.52
C VAL A 72 -0.11 16.54 -3.64
N LYS A 73 -1.33 16.05 -3.35
CA LYS A 73 -2.50 16.85 -3.01
C LYS A 73 -3.01 16.45 -1.63
N LEU A 74 -3.59 17.42 -0.91
CA LEU A 74 -4.03 17.27 0.48
C LEU A 74 -5.53 17.45 0.60
N SER A 75 -6.16 16.65 1.47
CA SER A 75 -7.52 16.84 1.94
C SER A 75 -7.54 16.90 3.46
N TYR A 76 -8.48 17.64 4.04
CA TYR A 76 -8.68 17.77 5.49
C TYR A 76 -10.09 17.40 5.94
N ASP A 77 -10.90 16.86 5.04
CA ASP A 77 -12.34 16.59 5.21
C ASP A 77 -12.76 15.22 4.66
N ASN A 78 -11.90 14.21 4.81
CA ASN A 78 -12.10 12.86 4.28
C ASN A 78 -12.27 12.83 2.75
N GLY A 79 -11.48 13.63 2.02
CA GLY A 79 -11.48 13.62 0.56
C GLY A 79 -12.66 14.31 -0.10
N ARG A 80 -13.49 15.06 0.66
CA ARG A 80 -14.60 15.84 0.08
C ARG A 80 -14.10 17.03 -0.71
N THR A 81 -13.03 17.66 -0.23
CA THR A 81 -12.30 18.71 -0.94
C THR A 81 -10.80 18.43 -0.93
N TRP A 82 -10.12 18.94 -1.93
CA TRP A 82 -8.68 18.76 -2.12
C TRP A 82 -8.00 20.10 -2.38
N SER A 83 -6.70 20.20 -2.08
CA SER A 83 -5.92 21.37 -2.44
C SER A 83 -6.05 21.65 -3.94
N GLU A 84 -6.25 22.92 -4.30
CA GLU A 84 -6.42 23.34 -5.70
C GLU A 84 -5.16 23.00 -6.50
N HIS A 85 -4.00 23.40 -5.97
CA HIS A 85 -2.70 23.12 -6.57
C HIS A 85 -2.04 21.91 -5.94
N GLU A 86 -1.24 21.22 -6.73
CA GLU A 86 -0.30 20.23 -6.22
C GLU A 86 0.83 20.89 -5.45
N ILE A 87 1.44 20.13 -4.54
CA ILE A 87 2.59 20.55 -3.75
C ILE A 87 3.77 19.70 -4.22
N ASP A 88 4.84 20.36 -4.64
CA ASP A 88 6.09 19.70 -4.96
C ASP A 88 6.73 19.14 -3.68
N VAL A 89 6.93 17.82 -3.67
CA VAL A 89 7.59 17.09 -2.58
C VAL A 89 9.09 17.03 -2.83
N ALA A 90 9.46 16.59 -4.02
CA ALA A 90 10.83 16.59 -4.52
C ALA A 90 10.82 16.65 -6.04
N CYS A 91 11.55 17.63 -6.59
CA CYS A 91 11.70 17.80 -8.02
C CYS A 91 13.07 17.34 -8.47
N GLY A 92 13.11 16.57 -9.56
CA GLY A 92 14.36 16.17 -10.20
C GLY A 92 15.04 17.33 -10.92
N ASP A 93 16.35 17.20 -11.17
CA ASP A 93 17.15 18.14 -11.92
C ASP A 93 17.66 17.52 -13.23
N THR A 94 17.11 17.97 -14.35
CA THR A 94 17.46 17.47 -15.69
C THR A 94 18.96 17.67 -16.03
N SER A 95 19.61 18.67 -15.46
CA SER A 95 21.03 18.94 -15.71
C SER A 95 21.96 17.84 -15.15
N LEU A 96 21.47 17.04 -14.21
CA LEU A 96 22.23 15.97 -13.56
C LEU A 96 22.12 14.60 -14.27
N ILE A 97 21.25 14.48 -15.28
CA ILE A 97 20.91 13.17 -15.89
C ILE A 97 22.09 12.56 -16.65
N ASN A 98 22.99 13.35 -17.21
CA ASN A 98 24.15 12.89 -17.98
C ASN A 98 25.41 12.67 -17.13
N ALA A 99 25.31 12.72 -15.80
CA ALA A 99 26.42 12.46 -14.91
C ALA A 99 26.79 10.96 -14.92
N HIS A 100 28.07 10.63 -14.79
CA HIS A 100 28.58 9.25 -14.80
C HIS A 100 28.02 8.35 -13.69
N LYS A 101 27.66 8.94 -12.55
CA LYS A 101 26.78 8.39 -11.52
C LYS A 101 25.68 9.41 -11.34
N THR A 102 24.49 9.09 -11.80
CA THR A 102 23.36 10.00 -11.67
C THR A 102 23.04 10.16 -10.19
N PRO A 103 23.15 11.39 -9.64
CA PRO A 103 22.88 11.62 -8.23
C PRO A 103 21.37 11.50 -7.96
N MET A 104 21.03 11.35 -6.69
CA MET A 104 19.65 11.24 -6.22
C MET A 104 18.77 12.39 -6.73
N GLU A 105 19.31 13.58 -6.78
CA GLU A 105 18.62 14.82 -7.17
C GLU A 105 18.21 14.86 -8.64
N ALA A 106 18.61 13.91 -9.46
CA ALA A 106 18.22 13.88 -10.87
C ALA A 106 16.75 13.50 -11.08
N ALA A 107 16.17 12.68 -10.21
CA ALA A 107 14.76 12.24 -10.29
C ALA A 107 14.24 11.68 -8.97
N TYR A 108 12.91 11.75 -8.77
CA TYR A 108 12.18 11.14 -7.64
C TYR A 108 10.85 10.57 -8.15
N GLY A 109 10.72 9.26 -8.22
CA GLY A 109 9.55 8.59 -8.77
C GLY A 109 9.03 7.45 -7.89
N ASP A 110 7.94 6.84 -8.31
CA ASP A 110 7.31 5.69 -7.66
C ASP A 110 7.07 5.90 -6.15
N PRO A 111 6.38 6.98 -5.73
CA PRO A 111 6.22 7.29 -4.33
C PRO A 111 5.43 6.23 -3.59
N ALA A 112 5.89 5.90 -2.38
CA ALA A 112 5.16 5.14 -1.38
C ALA A 112 5.00 6.00 -0.12
N VAL A 113 3.75 6.30 0.28
CA VAL A 113 3.41 7.29 1.30
C VAL A 113 2.83 6.67 2.55
N VAL A 114 3.15 7.20 3.74
CA VAL A 114 2.48 6.93 5.01
C VAL A 114 2.37 8.21 5.84
N MET A 115 1.21 8.39 6.50
CA MET A 115 1.02 9.39 7.55
C MET A 115 1.01 8.69 8.91
N ASP A 116 1.76 9.25 9.87
CA ASP A 116 1.74 8.74 11.24
C ASP A 116 0.34 8.88 11.86
N ARG A 117 -0.15 7.79 12.48
CA ARG A 117 -1.50 7.72 13.02
C ARG A 117 -1.74 8.59 14.26
N GLU A 118 -0.68 9.03 14.94
CA GLU A 118 -0.76 9.84 16.16
C GLU A 118 -0.22 11.25 15.97
N ARG A 119 0.57 11.49 14.92
CA ARG A 119 1.29 12.74 14.66
C ARG A 119 0.95 13.30 13.28
N ASN A 120 1.41 14.52 13.02
CA ASN A 120 1.29 15.13 11.69
C ASN A 120 2.52 14.82 10.79
N GLU A 121 3.28 13.78 11.12
CA GLU A 121 4.40 13.37 10.29
C GLU A 121 3.91 12.58 9.08
N VAL A 122 4.52 12.86 7.93
CA VAL A 122 4.32 12.10 6.68
C VAL A 122 5.68 11.69 6.17
N LEU A 123 5.79 10.43 5.73
CA LEU A 123 6.98 9.91 5.06
C LEU A 123 6.59 9.47 3.66
N ILE A 124 7.40 9.88 2.68
CA ILE A 124 7.40 9.29 1.34
C ILE A 124 8.75 8.65 1.11
N MET A 125 8.74 7.41 0.64
CA MET A 125 9.91 6.77 0.05
C MET A 125 9.74 6.74 -1.47
N ALA A 126 10.80 7.07 -2.19
CA ALA A 126 10.78 7.18 -3.64
C ALA A 126 12.01 6.52 -4.28
N VAL A 127 11.85 6.00 -5.48
CA VAL A 127 12.99 5.71 -6.38
C VAL A 127 13.66 7.04 -6.70
N ALA A 128 14.99 7.09 -6.64
CA ALA A 128 15.73 8.32 -6.91
C ALA A 128 16.86 8.12 -7.92
N GLY A 129 17.29 9.23 -8.54
CA GLY A 129 18.28 9.21 -9.60
C GLY A 129 17.76 8.62 -10.92
N CYS A 130 18.67 8.40 -11.87
CA CYS A 130 18.34 7.92 -13.21
C CYS A 130 19.03 6.58 -13.55
N THR A 131 18.91 5.59 -12.65
CA THR A 131 19.39 4.23 -12.87
C THR A 131 18.20 3.31 -13.09
N VAL A 132 18.11 2.70 -14.28
CA VAL A 132 16.96 1.86 -14.67
C VAL A 132 16.99 0.52 -13.95
N TYR A 133 15.97 0.22 -13.15
CA TYR A 133 15.87 -1.03 -12.36
C TYR A 133 16.10 -2.31 -13.17
N GLY A 134 15.51 -2.41 -14.36
CA GLY A 134 15.52 -3.63 -15.17
C GLY A 134 16.83 -3.92 -15.95
N LYS A 135 17.80 -3.01 -15.96
CA LYS A 135 19.02 -3.18 -16.78
C LYS A 135 20.09 -4.00 -16.01
N PRO A 136 20.86 -4.87 -16.71
CA PRO A 136 21.97 -5.62 -16.09
C PRO A 136 23.06 -4.73 -15.49
N SER A 137 23.24 -3.49 -15.99
CA SER A 137 24.18 -2.50 -15.45
C SER A 137 23.78 -1.97 -14.08
N THR A 138 22.53 -2.15 -13.67
CA THR A 138 22.03 -1.84 -12.34
C THR A 138 22.35 -3.01 -11.42
N ASN A 139 23.28 -2.81 -10.51
CA ASN A 139 23.77 -3.83 -9.59
C ASN A 139 24.21 -3.18 -8.28
N ARG A 140 24.71 -3.95 -7.32
CA ARG A 140 25.09 -3.48 -5.98
C ARG A 140 26.12 -2.33 -6.01
N GLN A 141 26.96 -2.23 -7.03
CA GLN A 141 27.96 -1.17 -7.20
C GLN A 141 27.40 0.07 -7.92
N ASN A 142 26.28 -0.09 -8.62
CA ASN A 142 25.55 0.98 -9.31
C ASN A 142 24.03 0.77 -9.14
N PRO A 143 23.50 0.85 -7.91
CA PRO A 143 22.09 0.58 -7.63
C PRO A 143 21.20 1.73 -8.12
N ASN A 144 19.93 1.45 -8.29
CA ASN A 144 18.94 2.53 -8.25
C ASN A 144 18.78 3.01 -6.82
N LEU A 145 18.65 4.33 -6.65
CA LEU A 145 18.70 4.96 -5.34
C LEU A 145 17.32 4.97 -4.67
N ILE A 146 17.32 5.05 -3.34
CA ILE A 146 16.10 5.14 -2.53
C ILE A 146 16.19 6.40 -1.66
N ALA A 147 15.26 7.32 -1.88
CA ALA A 147 15.13 8.55 -1.11
C ALA A 147 14.01 8.44 -0.06
N ALA A 148 14.25 9.00 1.13
CA ALA A 148 13.22 9.27 2.12
C ALA A 148 12.97 10.77 2.24
N ILE A 149 11.70 11.19 2.15
CA ILE A 149 11.29 12.59 2.15
C ILE A 149 10.23 12.76 3.24
N ARG A 150 10.42 13.74 4.13
CA ARG A 150 9.58 13.90 5.32
C ARG A 150 8.88 15.23 5.38
N SER A 151 7.68 15.21 5.93
CA SER A 151 6.92 16.37 6.38
C SER A 151 6.59 16.22 7.87
N THR A 152 6.60 17.32 8.62
CA THR A 152 6.19 17.35 10.04
C THR A 152 4.90 18.14 10.27
N ASP A 153 4.28 18.63 9.21
CA ASP A 153 3.10 19.49 9.24
C ASP A 153 1.91 18.95 8.43
N GLY A 154 1.87 17.62 8.23
CA GLY A 154 0.79 16.93 7.52
C GLY A 154 0.87 17.04 6.00
N GLY A 155 2.07 17.19 5.45
CA GLY A 155 2.32 17.23 4.02
C GLY A 155 2.30 18.64 3.40
N ARG A 156 2.19 19.70 4.20
CA ARG A 156 2.16 21.08 3.71
C ARG A 156 3.53 21.56 3.24
N THR A 157 4.57 21.20 3.99
CA THR A 157 5.95 21.49 3.65
C THR A 157 6.81 20.23 3.78
N TRP A 158 7.87 20.13 3.00
CA TRP A 158 8.69 18.95 2.90
C TRP A 158 10.16 19.28 3.15
N GLN A 159 10.82 18.39 3.88
CA GLN A 159 12.25 18.44 4.10
C GLN A 159 13.01 18.00 2.84
N LYS A 160 14.28 18.32 2.77
CA LYS A 160 15.14 17.81 1.69
C LYS A 160 15.16 16.28 1.71
N PRO A 161 15.11 15.64 0.53
CA PRO A 161 15.27 14.20 0.43
C PRO A 161 16.58 13.72 1.07
N VAL A 162 16.52 12.56 1.71
CA VAL A 162 17.67 11.88 2.34
C VAL A 162 17.91 10.57 1.61
N ASP A 163 19.13 10.36 1.14
CA ASP A 163 19.53 9.08 0.54
C ASP A 163 19.61 8.00 1.63
N GLN A 164 18.85 6.93 1.44
CA GLN A 164 18.84 5.75 2.31
C GLN A 164 19.31 4.47 1.60
N THR A 165 19.89 4.63 0.42
CA THR A 165 20.27 3.50 -0.44
C THR A 165 21.21 2.53 0.28
N GLU A 166 22.33 3.00 0.81
CA GLU A 166 23.32 2.15 1.45
C GLU A 166 22.77 1.53 2.75
N ASP A 167 21.99 2.27 3.53
CA ASP A 167 21.39 1.77 4.77
C ASP A 167 20.42 0.62 4.48
N ILE A 168 19.63 0.70 3.41
CA ILE A 168 18.66 -0.33 3.04
C ILE A 168 19.33 -1.53 2.35
N TYR A 169 20.19 -1.29 1.36
CA TYR A 169 20.89 -2.36 0.65
C TYR A 169 21.82 -3.15 1.58
N GLY A 170 22.52 -2.46 2.48
CA GLY A 170 23.43 -3.04 3.48
C GLY A 170 22.75 -4.04 4.42
N LEU A 171 21.43 -3.95 4.62
CA LEU A 171 20.67 -4.93 5.41
C LEU A 171 20.77 -6.36 4.85
N PHE A 172 21.05 -6.49 3.55
CA PHE A 172 21.04 -7.77 2.83
C PHE A 172 22.43 -8.26 2.41
N ASP A 173 23.49 -7.47 2.62
CA ASP A 173 24.86 -7.80 2.17
C ASP A 173 25.42 -9.09 2.79
N LYS A 174 24.94 -9.48 3.98
CA LYS A 174 25.36 -10.73 4.68
C LYS A 174 24.44 -11.93 4.41
N GLY A 175 23.51 -11.80 3.48
CA GLY A 175 22.52 -12.84 3.18
C GLY A 175 22.19 -12.92 1.70
N ASN A 176 20.96 -12.56 1.34
CA ASN A 176 20.54 -12.46 -0.05
C ASN A 176 20.83 -11.07 -0.60
N VAL A 177 22.05 -10.85 -1.09
CA VAL A 177 22.51 -9.56 -1.66
C VAL A 177 21.53 -9.05 -2.70
N VAL A 178 21.27 -7.74 -2.65
CA VAL A 178 20.35 -7.04 -3.54
C VAL A 178 21.16 -6.18 -4.51
N ASP A 179 20.94 -6.39 -5.81
CA ASP A 179 21.57 -5.62 -6.89
C ASP A 179 20.79 -4.36 -7.23
N ALA A 180 19.48 -4.47 -7.19
CA ALA A 180 18.56 -3.36 -7.45
C ALA A 180 17.30 -3.53 -6.60
N ALA A 181 16.82 -2.44 -6.00
CA ALA A 181 15.59 -2.44 -5.24
C ALA A 181 14.85 -1.11 -5.33
N PHE A 182 13.53 -1.18 -5.20
CA PHE A 182 12.69 -0.01 -4.94
C PHE A 182 11.52 -0.39 -4.04
N VAL A 183 10.96 0.59 -3.36
CA VAL A 183 9.79 0.38 -2.49
C VAL A 183 8.56 0.18 -3.35
N GLY A 184 7.74 -0.81 -3.04
CA GLY A 184 6.44 -1.01 -3.69
C GLY A 184 5.58 0.23 -3.58
N SER A 185 5.34 0.91 -4.70
CA SER A 185 4.70 2.22 -4.80
C SER A 185 3.26 2.24 -4.28
N GLY A 186 2.75 3.39 -3.87
CA GLY A 186 1.41 3.61 -3.34
C GLY A 186 1.42 3.89 -1.84
N LYS A 187 1.07 2.93 -0.96
CA LYS A 187 1.07 3.13 0.49
C LYS A 187 2.17 2.31 1.17
N LEU A 188 2.90 2.93 2.11
CA LEU A 188 3.60 2.23 3.17
C LEU A 188 2.61 1.86 4.27
N PHE A 189 2.85 0.77 4.96
CA PHE A 189 1.95 0.33 6.02
C PHE A 189 2.48 0.72 7.40
N GLN A 190 1.63 1.32 8.24
CA GLN A 190 1.93 1.53 9.67
C GLN A 190 1.12 0.57 10.53
N SER A 191 1.80 -0.20 11.40
CA SER A 191 1.18 -1.14 12.33
C SER A 191 0.08 -0.48 13.18
N ARG A 192 -0.98 -1.24 13.45
CA ARG A 192 -2.03 -0.89 14.41
C ARG A 192 -1.75 -1.48 15.78
N VAL A 193 -0.82 -2.42 15.86
CA VAL A 193 -0.59 -3.28 17.02
C VAL A 193 0.81 -3.11 17.59
N VAL A 194 1.85 -3.10 16.73
CA VAL A 194 3.25 -3.06 17.17
C VAL A 194 3.70 -1.62 17.32
N LYS A 195 3.93 -1.19 18.56
CA LYS A 195 4.52 0.11 18.90
C LYS A 195 5.83 -0.12 19.66
N VAL A 196 6.91 0.48 19.20
CA VAL A 196 8.24 0.40 19.83
C VAL A 196 8.72 1.84 20.05
N GLY A 197 9.05 2.18 21.30
CA GLY A 197 9.34 3.56 21.64
C GLY A 197 8.15 4.48 21.37
N ASP A 198 8.38 5.54 20.61
CA ASP A 198 7.41 6.59 20.35
C ASP A 198 6.54 6.35 19.13
N TYR A 199 6.89 5.40 18.26
CA TYR A 199 6.22 5.18 16.99
C TYR A 199 5.59 3.79 16.87
N TYR A 200 4.46 3.71 16.18
CA TYR A 200 4.02 2.45 15.61
C TYR A 200 4.96 2.06 14.48
N ARG A 201 5.35 0.78 14.46
CA ARG A 201 6.22 0.21 13.43
C ARG A 201 5.66 0.46 12.03
N ILE A 202 6.50 0.92 11.11
CA ILE A 202 6.16 0.97 9.70
C ILE A 202 6.85 -0.15 8.94
N TYR A 203 6.22 -0.60 7.87
CA TYR A 203 6.73 -1.63 6.97
C TYR A 203 6.81 -1.09 5.56
N ALA A 204 7.90 -1.40 4.88
CA ALA A 204 8.10 -1.17 3.48
C ALA A 204 8.42 -2.48 2.78
N ALA A 205 7.62 -2.83 1.77
CA ALA A 205 7.89 -3.99 0.95
C ALA A 205 8.66 -3.55 -0.31
N LEU A 206 9.72 -4.29 -0.64
CA LEU A 206 10.65 -3.96 -1.70
C LEU A 206 10.49 -4.95 -2.87
N THR A 207 10.40 -4.42 -4.09
CA THR A 207 10.79 -5.16 -5.29
C THR A 207 12.31 -5.20 -5.32
N ALA A 208 12.91 -6.38 -5.48
CA ALA A 208 14.36 -6.52 -5.42
C ALA A 208 14.89 -7.57 -6.40
N ARG A 209 16.04 -7.28 -6.99
CA ARG A 209 16.81 -8.20 -7.84
C ARG A 209 18.14 -8.55 -7.19
N PRO A 210 18.65 -9.77 -7.42
CA PRO A 210 17.92 -10.94 -7.90
C PRO A 210 16.93 -11.45 -6.85
N ASN A 211 16.19 -12.47 -7.16
CA ASN A 211 15.43 -13.35 -6.26
C ASN A 211 14.01 -12.89 -5.83
N GLY A 212 13.63 -11.63 -5.88
CA GLY A 212 12.26 -11.18 -5.57
C GLY A 212 12.16 -10.34 -4.29
N ASN A 213 10.98 -10.34 -3.65
CA ASN A 213 10.64 -9.35 -2.65
C ASN A 213 11.47 -9.44 -1.35
N ARG A 214 11.59 -8.28 -0.70
CA ARG A 214 12.08 -8.10 0.67
C ARG A 214 11.07 -7.29 1.45
N VAL A 215 11.10 -7.39 2.77
CA VAL A 215 10.34 -6.51 3.66
C VAL A 215 11.31 -5.92 4.67
N ILE A 216 11.24 -4.61 4.84
CA ILE A 216 11.96 -3.88 5.87
C ILE A 216 10.95 -3.22 6.82
N TYR A 217 11.38 -2.98 8.05
CA TYR A 217 10.57 -2.26 9.03
C TYR A 217 11.38 -1.19 9.75
N SER A 218 10.68 -0.18 10.27
CA SER A 218 11.25 0.90 11.06
C SER A 218 10.41 1.14 12.30
N ASP A 219 11.08 1.38 13.44
CA ASP A 219 10.50 1.73 14.73
C ASP A 219 10.66 3.22 15.08
N ASP A 220 11.25 4.00 14.17
CA ASP A 220 11.54 5.43 14.32
C ASP A 220 10.99 6.28 13.15
N PHE A 221 9.92 5.81 12.55
CA PHE A 221 9.23 6.44 11.42
C PHE A 221 10.16 6.65 10.20
N GLY A 222 10.91 5.60 9.82
CA GLY A 222 11.74 5.55 8.61
C GLY A 222 13.08 6.27 8.73
N ARG A 223 13.57 6.57 9.94
CA ARG A 223 14.92 7.12 10.13
C ARG A 223 15.99 6.03 10.09
N SER A 224 15.64 4.85 10.58
CA SER A 224 16.46 3.63 10.44
C SER A 224 15.59 2.43 10.04
N TRP A 225 16.19 1.43 9.42
CA TRP A 225 15.50 0.27 8.88
C TRP A 225 16.14 -1.04 9.33
N HIS A 226 15.31 -2.09 9.36
CA HIS A 226 15.71 -3.45 9.69
C HIS A 226 15.06 -4.43 8.70
N ALA A 227 15.74 -5.52 8.35
CA ALA A 227 15.19 -6.57 7.50
C ALA A 227 14.23 -7.46 8.29
N LEU A 228 12.95 -7.54 7.88
CA LEU A 228 11.96 -8.40 8.51
C LEU A 228 12.21 -9.87 8.14
N GLY A 229 12.63 -10.66 9.14
CA GLY A 229 13.07 -12.03 8.95
C GLY A 229 14.58 -12.16 8.69
N GLY A 230 15.32 -11.04 8.74
CA GLY A 230 16.78 -11.00 8.62
C GLY A 230 17.30 -10.93 7.18
N ALA A 231 18.62 -10.80 7.02
CA ALA A 231 19.31 -10.56 5.75
C ALA A 231 19.09 -11.65 4.69
N ALA A 232 18.83 -12.88 5.10
CA ALA A 232 18.59 -14.02 4.19
C ALA A 232 17.11 -14.22 3.81
N ALA A 233 16.19 -13.48 4.43
CA ALA A 233 14.77 -13.66 4.21
C ALA A 233 14.38 -13.35 2.74
N LEU A 234 13.53 -14.21 2.17
CA LEU A 234 12.99 -14.08 0.83
C LEU A 234 11.48 -14.37 0.88
N PRO A 235 10.67 -13.40 1.32
CA PRO A 235 9.23 -13.57 1.52
C PRO A 235 8.50 -14.11 0.29
N VAL A 236 8.79 -13.57 -0.90
CA VAL A 236 8.18 -13.98 -2.16
C VAL A 236 9.28 -14.07 -3.23
N PRO A 237 9.79 -15.29 -3.48
CA PRO A 237 10.72 -15.54 -4.58
C PRO A 237 10.07 -15.20 -5.93
N GLY A 238 10.79 -14.45 -6.77
CA GLY A 238 10.29 -14.01 -8.08
C GLY A 238 9.12 -13.04 -8.03
N GLY A 239 8.77 -12.52 -6.86
CA GLY A 239 7.76 -11.49 -6.70
C GLY A 239 8.21 -10.14 -7.29
N ASP A 240 7.21 -9.36 -7.73
CA ASP A 240 7.39 -8.01 -8.26
C ASP A 240 6.75 -7.01 -7.26
N GLU A 241 6.21 -5.89 -7.67
CA GLU A 241 5.68 -4.80 -6.84
C GLU A 241 4.80 -5.28 -5.65
N PRO A 242 5.34 -5.26 -4.43
CA PRO A 242 4.66 -5.81 -3.26
C PRO A 242 4.01 -4.74 -2.39
N LYS A 243 3.10 -5.19 -1.51
CA LYS A 243 2.51 -4.41 -0.42
C LYS A 243 2.51 -5.21 0.88
N CYS A 244 2.55 -4.51 2.00
CA CYS A 244 2.34 -5.09 3.32
C CYS A 244 1.03 -4.62 3.93
N GLU A 245 0.42 -5.50 4.73
CA GLU A 245 -0.70 -5.18 5.60
C GLU A 245 -0.55 -5.97 6.92
N GLU A 246 -1.31 -5.65 7.95
CA GLU A 246 -1.26 -6.32 9.25
C GLU A 246 -2.54 -7.11 9.49
N LEU A 247 -2.39 -8.37 9.81
CA LEU A 247 -3.48 -9.22 10.27
C LEU A 247 -3.97 -8.76 11.65
N PRO A 248 -5.23 -9.06 12.03
CA PRO A 248 -5.79 -8.65 13.33
C PRO A 248 -4.97 -9.08 14.56
N ASP A 249 -4.19 -10.14 14.44
CA ASP A 249 -3.32 -10.66 15.50
C ASP A 249 -1.91 -10.04 15.52
N GLY A 250 -1.62 -9.12 14.61
CA GLY A 250 -0.35 -8.40 14.52
C GLY A 250 0.71 -9.06 13.63
N ARG A 251 0.40 -10.20 13.01
CA ARG A 251 1.25 -10.78 11.97
C ARG A 251 1.23 -9.90 10.72
N VAL A 252 2.26 -9.98 9.91
CA VAL A 252 2.38 -9.18 8.68
C VAL A 252 2.10 -10.05 7.47
N ILE A 253 1.20 -9.60 6.61
CA ILE A 253 0.97 -10.22 5.30
C ILE A 253 1.62 -9.37 4.20
N ILE A 254 2.30 -10.03 3.27
CA ILE A 254 2.77 -9.44 2.02
C ILE A 254 1.89 -9.92 0.88
N THR A 255 1.51 -9.01 -0.02
CA THR A 255 0.89 -9.31 -1.31
C THR A 255 1.78 -8.78 -2.42
N SER A 256 2.04 -9.59 -3.44
CA SER A 256 2.97 -9.26 -4.52
C SER A 256 2.33 -9.43 -5.89
N ARG A 257 2.71 -8.54 -6.81
CA ARG A 257 2.32 -8.56 -8.22
C ARG A 257 2.76 -9.87 -8.88
N ALA A 258 1.81 -10.52 -9.57
CA ALA A 258 2.06 -11.70 -10.39
C ALA A 258 0.99 -11.83 -11.49
N SER A 259 1.33 -12.51 -12.58
CA SER A 259 0.42 -12.72 -13.71
C SER A 259 -0.72 -13.67 -13.33
N GLY A 260 -1.97 -13.22 -13.51
CA GLY A 260 -3.17 -14.00 -13.26
C GLY A 260 -3.44 -14.36 -11.80
N CYS A 261 -2.70 -13.77 -10.86
CA CYS A 261 -2.88 -14.02 -9.42
C CYS A 261 -2.20 -12.92 -8.58
N ARG A 262 -2.33 -13.05 -7.25
CA ARG A 262 -1.42 -12.40 -6.29
C ARG A 262 -0.58 -13.46 -5.61
N LEU A 263 0.68 -13.15 -5.31
CA LEU A 263 1.51 -13.98 -4.43
C LEU A 263 1.39 -13.42 -3.01
N LEU A 264 1.05 -14.29 -2.06
CA LEU A 264 0.84 -13.91 -0.66
C LEU A 264 1.80 -14.70 0.24
N ASN A 265 2.27 -14.06 1.32
CA ASN A 265 2.98 -14.76 2.38
C ASN A 265 2.70 -14.08 3.73
N ILE A 266 2.84 -14.79 4.84
CA ILE A 266 2.57 -14.29 6.18
C ILE A 266 3.83 -14.42 7.04
N TYR A 267 4.20 -13.33 7.72
CA TYR A 267 5.25 -13.29 8.73
C TYR A 267 4.66 -13.45 10.12
N THR A 268 5.15 -14.42 10.86
CA THR A 268 4.78 -14.67 12.25
C THR A 268 5.91 -14.29 13.18
N TYR A 269 5.64 -13.37 14.10
CA TYR A 269 6.62 -12.95 15.10
C TYR A 269 6.83 -14.01 16.17
N SER A 270 8.10 -14.26 16.52
CA SER A 270 8.49 -14.87 17.80
C SER A 270 8.72 -13.81 18.88
N ASN A 271 9.14 -12.61 18.46
CA ASN A 271 9.31 -11.44 19.32
C ASN A 271 9.04 -10.17 18.53
N THR A 272 7.94 -9.48 18.86
CA THR A 272 7.54 -8.27 18.15
C THR A 272 8.47 -7.09 18.42
N LYS A 273 9.11 -6.99 19.61
CA LYS A 273 10.01 -5.88 19.93
C LYS A 273 11.30 -5.94 19.11
N SER A 274 11.92 -7.12 19.00
CA SER A 274 13.14 -7.30 18.21
C SER A 274 12.86 -7.50 16.71
N GLY A 275 11.59 -7.68 16.31
CA GLY A 275 11.25 -8.01 14.93
C GLY A 275 11.55 -9.45 14.51
N GLU A 276 11.98 -10.30 15.45
CA GLU A 276 12.29 -11.72 15.17
C GLU A 276 11.04 -12.53 14.86
N GLY A 277 11.17 -13.49 13.96
CA GLY A 277 10.10 -14.37 13.52
C GLY A 277 10.46 -15.09 12.22
N CYS A 278 9.46 -15.60 11.53
CA CYS A 278 9.68 -16.28 10.26
C CYS A 278 8.53 -16.06 9.27
N TRP A 279 8.88 -16.13 8.01
CA TRP A 279 7.92 -16.18 6.90
C TRP A 279 7.40 -17.61 6.72
N ASP A 280 6.13 -17.72 6.36
CA ASP A 280 5.51 -18.96 5.88
C ASP A 280 5.99 -19.27 4.44
N LYS A 281 5.34 -20.17 3.74
CA LYS A 281 5.56 -20.40 2.31
C LYS A 281 4.67 -19.47 1.49
N PRO A 282 5.20 -18.87 0.40
CA PRO A 282 4.39 -18.04 -0.48
C PRO A 282 3.36 -18.89 -1.23
N GLU A 283 2.14 -18.34 -1.37
CA GLU A 283 1.02 -19.00 -2.01
C GLU A 283 0.38 -18.09 -3.07
N LYS A 284 -0.30 -18.70 -4.04
CA LYS A 284 -1.01 -17.99 -5.11
C LYS A 284 -2.47 -17.78 -4.74
N ALA A 285 -2.93 -16.53 -4.76
CA ALA A 285 -4.35 -16.19 -4.71
C ALA A 285 -4.83 -15.90 -6.13
N THR A 286 -5.48 -16.88 -6.75
CA THR A 286 -6.00 -16.83 -8.11
C THR A 286 -7.40 -16.22 -8.17
N MET A 287 -8.11 -16.12 -7.03
CA MET A 287 -9.51 -15.69 -6.91
C MET A 287 -10.45 -16.50 -7.81
N ASP A 288 -10.19 -17.81 -7.89
CA ASP A 288 -10.97 -18.74 -8.71
C ASP A 288 -12.45 -18.80 -8.27
N GLY A 289 -13.32 -18.97 -9.26
CA GLY A 289 -14.77 -19.06 -9.04
C GLY A 289 -15.49 -17.72 -8.96
N LEU A 290 -14.78 -16.61 -8.99
CA LEU A 290 -15.38 -15.28 -9.06
C LEU A 290 -15.66 -14.85 -10.51
N ALA A 291 -16.57 -13.88 -10.68
CA ALA A 291 -16.94 -13.36 -11.99
C ALA A 291 -15.77 -12.66 -12.72
N LEU A 292 -14.82 -12.12 -11.96
CA LEU A 292 -13.60 -11.50 -12.45
C LEU A 292 -12.38 -12.23 -11.86
N ALA A 293 -11.28 -12.22 -12.61
CA ALA A 293 -10.00 -12.77 -12.20
C ALA A 293 -8.88 -11.72 -12.32
N PRO A 294 -7.83 -11.82 -11.51
CA PRO A 294 -6.67 -10.95 -11.64
C PRO A 294 -6.08 -10.97 -13.04
N SER A 295 -5.65 -9.81 -13.53
CA SER A 295 -5.12 -9.64 -14.88
C SER A 295 -3.85 -10.46 -15.13
N THR A 296 -3.70 -10.94 -16.36
CA THR A 296 -2.44 -11.52 -16.86
C THR A 296 -1.36 -10.46 -17.14
N ASN A 297 -1.74 -9.18 -17.23
CA ASN A 297 -0.82 -8.04 -17.29
C ASN A 297 -0.98 -7.19 -16.01
N PRO A 298 -0.45 -7.66 -14.86
CA PRO A 298 -0.74 -7.10 -13.55
C PRO A 298 -0.02 -5.78 -13.30
N THR A 299 -0.46 -5.11 -12.22
CA THR A 299 0.21 -3.95 -11.62
C THR A 299 0.40 -4.17 -10.11
N ASN A 300 0.80 -3.13 -9.35
CA ASN A 300 0.97 -3.23 -7.90
C ASN A 300 -0.31 -3.79 -7.24
N GLY A 301 -1.31 -3.03 -6.98
CA GLY A 301 -2.48 -3.37 -6.17
C GLY A 301 -2.22 -3.21 -4.67
N GLU A 302 -3.25 -2.83 -3.94
CA GLU A 302 -3.19 -2.60 -2.50
C GLU A 302 -3.96 -3.65 -1.74
N MET A 303 -3.51 -3.98 -0.53
CA MET A 303 -4.28 -4.77 0.44
C MET A 303 -4.67 -3.89 1.62
N LEU A 304 -5.90 -4.09 2.12
CA LEU A 304 -6.42 -3.41 3.28
C LEU A 304 -7.25 -4.38 4.11
N ILE A 305 -6.99 -4.49 5.41
CA ILE A 305 -7.80 -5.29 6.33
C ILE A 305 -8.65 -4.35 7.19
N VAL A 306 -9.97 -4.48 7.06
CA VAL A 306 -10.96 -3.57 7.63
C VAL A 306 -11.71 -4.27 8.77
N PRO A 307 -11.81 -3.64 9.96
CA PRO A 307 -12.71 -4.13 11.01
C PRO A 307 -14.16 -3.95 10.55
N ALA A 308 -14.94 -5.01 10.60
CA ALA A 308 -16.25 -5.06 9.98
C ALA A 308 -17.31 -5.76 10.86
N MET A 309 -18.55 -5.62 10.46
CA MET A 309 -19.68 -6.37 10.96
C MET A 309 -20.46 -6.95 9.78
N ARG A 310 -20.84 -8.23 9.88
CA ARG A 310 -21.71 -8.85 8.87
C ARG A 310 -23.14 -8.37 9.09
N ASN A 311 -23.75 -7.79 8.05
CA ASN A 311 -25.07 -7.19 8.16
C ASN A 311 -26.21 -8.19 8.41
N SER A 312 -26.06 -9.45 7.97
CA SER A 312 -27.10 -10.46 8.11
C SER A 312 -27.34 -10.95 9.54
N ASP A 313 -26.31 -10.95 10.39
CA ASP A 313 -26.38 -11.50 11.77
C ASP A 313 -25.72 -10.60 12.83
N GLY A 314 -25.17 -9.46 12.42
CA GLY A 314 -24.48 -8.52 13.32
C GLY A 314 -23.15 -9.06 13.89
N LYS A 315 -22.57 -10.12 13.31
CA LYS A 315 -21.33 -10.72 13.80
C LYS A 315 -20.14 -9.82 13.50
N PRO A 316 -19.35 -9.43 14.51
CA PRO A 316 -18.12 -8.68 14.30
C PRO A 316 -17.02 -9.58 13.71
N MET A 317 -16.26 -9.05 12.74
CA MET A 317 -15.20 -9.76 12.03
C MET A 317 -14.25 -8.77 11.34
N TYR A 318 -13.38 -9.27 10.48
CA TYR A 318 -12.60 -8.45 9.57
C TYR A 318 -12.91 -8.81 8.12
N VAL A 319 -12.67 -7.89 7.22
CA VAL A 319 -12.75 -8.10 5.76
C VAL A 319 -11.42 -7.69 5.15
N ALA A 320 -10.79 -8.59 4.42
CA ALA A 320 -9.63 -8.28 3.60
C ALA A 320 -10.09 -7.78 2.22
N LEU A 321 -9.51 -6.68 1.77
CA LEU A 321 -9.70 -6.09 0.46
C LEU A 321 -8.40 -6.17 -0.32
N GLN A 322 -8.45 -6.55 -1.61
CA GLN A 322 -7.29 -6.58 -2.52
C GLN A 322 -7.67 -5.93 -3.84
N SER A 323 -7.02 -4.82 -4.19
CA SER A 323 -7.22 -4.17 -5.49
C SER A 323 -6.25 -4.70 -6.54
N VAL A 324 -6.74 -4.95 -7.74
CA VAL A 324 -5.95 -5.31 -8.93
C VAL A 324 -6.74 -5.00 -10.20
N PRO A 325 -6.08 -4.78 -11.35
CA PRO A 325 -6.74 -4.84 -12.65
C PRO A 325 -7.19 -6.28 -12.94
N THR A 326 -8.23 -6.43 -13.77
CA THR A 326 -8.79 -7.74 -14.15
C THR A 326 -8.79 -7.92 -15.66
N GLY A 327 -8.97 -9.17 -16.12
CA GLY A 327 -9.03 -9.50 -17.53
C GLY A 327 -7.65 -9.69 -18.18
N THR A 328 -7.57 -9.46 -19.49
CA THR A 328 -6.37 -9.76 -20.29
C THR A 328 -5.37 -8.61 -20.41
N GLY A 329 -5.75 -7.40 -19.98
CA GLY A 329 -4.94 -6.20 -20.05
C GLY A 329 -4.91 -5.46 -18.70
N ARG A 330 -4.38 -4.25 -18.71
CA ARG A 330 -4.49 -3.33 -17.58
C ARG A 330 -5.82 -2.60 -17.64
N ASN A 331 -6.90 -3.32 -17.33
CA ASN A 331 -8.27 -2.85 -17.43
C ASN A 331 -9.04 -3.19 -16.15
N ASN A 332 -10.20 -2.56 -16.00
CA ASN A 332 -11.22 -2.97 -15.04
C ASN A 332 -10.67 -3.13 -13.63
N VAL A 333 -9.93 -2.11 -13.14
CA VAL A 333 -9.47 -2.13 -11.75
C VAL A 333 -10.63 -2.48 -10.83
N SER A 334 -10.42 -3.48 -9.98
CA SER A 334 -11.45 -4.08 -9.14
C SER A 334 -10.91 -4.31 -7.73
N ILE A 335 -11.82 -4.38 -6.75
CA ILE A 335 -11.50 -4.69 -5.36
C ILE A 335 -12.12 -6.06 -5.04
N PHE A 336 -11.27 -7.05 -4.82
CA PHE A 336 -11.67 -8.36 -4.30
C PHE A 336 -11.81 -8.27 -2.78
N TYR A 337 -12.77 -9.02 -2.22
CA TYR A 337 -12.95 -9.08 -0.77
C TYR A 337 -13.04 -10.51 -0.26
N LYS A 338 -12.58 -10.69 0.98
CA LYS A 338 -12.59 -11.96 1.70
C LYS A 338 -12.99 -11.73 3.15
N GLU A 339 -13.95 -12.51 3.63
CA GLU A 339 -14.33 -12.56 5.05
C GLU A 339 -13.21 -13.19 5.88
N LEU A 340 -12.91 -12.58 7.02
CA LEU A 340 -12.01 -13.08 8.05
C LEU A 340 -12.81 -13.19 9.35
N ALA A 341 -13.69 -14.21 9.43
CA ALA A 341 -14.62 -14.41 10.54
C ALA A 341 -13.94 -15.00 11.78
N SER A 342 -12.80 -15.65 11.58
CA SER A 342 -12.02 -16.31 12.62
C SER A 342 -10.53 -16.30 12.29
N PRO A 343 -9.64 -16.56 13.25
CA PRO A 343 -8.22 -16.76 12.98
C PRO A 343 -7.90 -17.92 12.03
N ASP A 344 -8.79 -18.91 11.94
CA ASP A 344 -8.62 -20.00 10.98
C ASP A 344 -8.55 -19.52 9.54
N ASP A 345 -9.26 -18.42 9.20
CA ASP A 345 -9.29 -17.84 7.87
C ASP A 345 -7.96 -17.18 7.47
N MET A 346 -7.08 -16.95 8.45
CA MET A 346 -5.78 -16.31 8.28
C MET A 346 -4.62 -17.07 8.96
N ARG A 347 -4.84 -18.37 9.29
CA ARG A 347 -3.86 -19.16 10.05
C ARG A 347 -2.51 -19.33 9.35
N ASN A 348 -2.50 -19.34 8.02
CA ASN A 348 -1.31 -19.39 7.17
C ASN A 348 -1.59 -18.81 5.79
N ALA A 349 -0.52 -18.61 4.99
CA ALA A 349 -0.62 -18.04 3.65
C ALA A 349 -1.52 -18.84 2.72
N LYS A 350 -1.53 -20.19 2.80
CA LYS A 350 -2.35 -21.07 1.96
C LYS A 350 -3.84 -20.85 2.20
N VAL A 351 -4.26 -20.78 3.45
CA VAL A 351 -5.67 -20.56 3.81
C VAL A 351 -6.09 -19.15 3.43
N PHE A 352 -5.24 -18.15 3.69
CA PHE A 352 -5.54 -16.78 3.33
C PHE A 352 -5.67 -16.58 1.80
N ALA A 353 -4.84 -17.26 1.01
CA ALA A 353 -4.84 -17.15 -0.46
C ALA A 353 -6.11 -17.72 -1.12
N SER A 354 -6.82 -18.63 -0.47
CA SER A 354 -8.02 -19.31 -0.99
C SER A 354 -9.31 -18.67 -0.47
N GLY A 355 -10.45 -18.99 -1.11
CA GLY A 355 -11.79 -18.65 -0.61
C GLY A 355 -12.08 -17.15 -0.57
N TRP A 356 -11.81 -16.45 -1.64
CA TRP A 356 -12.26 -15.05 -1.82
C TRP A 356 -13.76 -15.02 -2.12
N ASP A 357 -14.50 -14.08 -1.51
CA ASP A 357 -15.97 -14.11 -1.43
C ASP A 357 -16.66 -13.26 -2.49
N GLY A 358 -15.93 -12.38 -3.16
CA GLY A 358 -16.50 -11.53 -4.20
C GLY A 358 -15.54 -10.49 -4.74
N CYS A 359 -16.07 -9.71 -5.66
CA CYS A 359 -15.33 -8.69 -6.38
C CYS A 359 -16.25 -7.52 -6.74
N TYR A 360 -15.77 -6.30 -6.50
CA TYR A 360 -16.39 -5.06 -6.92
C TYR A 360 -15.54 -4.41 -8.03
N GLN A 361 -16.14 -4.20 -9.20
CA GLN A 361 -15.49 -3.53 -10.31
C GLN A 361 -15.58 -2.01 -10.14
N VAL A 362 -14.43 -1.35 -9.97
CA VAL A 362 -14.33 0.11 -9.76
C VAL A 362 -14.36 0.88 -11.07
N SER A 363 -13.68 0.34 -12.08
CA SER A 363 -13.59 0.94 -13.43
C SER A 363 -13.93 -0.11 -14.48
N SER A 364 -14.56 0.32 -15.58
CA SER A 364 -14.86 -0.52 -16.76
C SER A 364 -13.97 -0.19 -17.96
N THR A 365 -12.95 0.65 -17.75
CA THR A 365 -12.03 1.11 -18.79
C THR A 365 -10.60 0.66 -18.52
N VAL A 366 -9.64 1.15 -19.30
CA VAL A 366 -8.22 0.96 -19.04
C VAL A 366 -7.88 1.62 -17.70
N SER A 367 -7.49 0.81 -16.74
CA SER A 367 -7.18 1.23 -15.37
C SER A 367 -6.13 0.29 -14.77
N MET A 368 -5.26 0.82 -13.92
CA MET A 368 -3.99 0.13 -13.63
C MET A 368 -3.65 0.16 -12.14
N TYR A 369 -2.62 0.92 -11.81
CA TYR A 369 -2.09 1.05 -10.46
C TYR A 369 -3.14 1.62 -9.51
N SER A 370 -3.14 1.13 -8.28
CA SER A 370 -4.11 1.57 -7.26
C SER A 370 -3.54 1.50 -5.85
N SER A 371 -4.05 2.37 -5.00
CA SER A 371 -3.76 2.41 -3.57
C SER A 371 -5.07 2.67 -2.81
N MET A 372 -5.19 2.13 -1.59
CA MET A 372 -6.37 2.35 -0.75
C MET A 372 -6.02 2.42 0.73
N ASP A 373 -6.85 3.15 1.48
CA ASP A 373 -6.72 3.26 2.93
C ASP A 373 -8.08 3.53 3.59
N LEU A 374 -8.18 3.27 4.90
CA LEU A 374 -9.41 3.46 5.68
C LEU A 374 -9.47 4.89 6.25
N GLN A 375 -10.46 5.65 5.81
CA GLN A 375 -10.70 7.04 6.21
C GLN A 375 -11.24 7.15 7.65
N ALA A 376 -11.15 8.34 8.23
CA ALA A 376 -11.63 8.61 9.58
C ALA A 376 -13.17 8.50 9.71
N ASP A 377 -13.91 8.65 8.62
CA ASP A 377 -15.37 8.52 8.54
C ASP A 377 -15.86 7.13 8.12
N ASP A 378 -15.01 6.11 8.28
CA ASP A 378 -15.31 4.70 8.00
C ASP A 378 -15.49 4.35 6.52
N ARG A 379 -15.16 5.26 5.62
CA ARG A 379 -15.12 5.02 4.19
C ARG A 379 -13.73 4.54 3.76
N ILE A 380 -13.67 3.90 2.60
CA ILE A 380 -12.44 3.43 1.99
C ILE A 380 -12.04 4.42 0.90
N ALA A 381 -10.92 5.13 1.13
CA ALA A 381 -10.27 5.93 0.12
C ALA A 381 -9.65 5.00 -0.93
N PHE A 382 -9.96 5.21 -2.18
CA PHE A 382 -9.42 4.48 -3.31
C PHE A 382 -8.86 5.45 -4.34
N PHE A 383 -7.59 5.33 -4.67
CA PHE A 383 -6.90 6.21 -5.59
C PHE A 383 -6.20 5.39 -6.66
N TYR A 384 -6.49 5.63 -7.94
CA TYR A 384 -6.09 4.75 -9.01
C TYR A 384 -5.87 5.48 -10.34
N GLU A 385 -5.14 4.81 -11.24
CA GLU A 385 -4.94 5.26 -12.61
C GLU A 385 -6.11 4.84 -13.49
N GLU A 386 -6.63 5.77 -14.27
CA GLU A 386 -7.62 5.53 -15.32
C GLU A 386 -7.21 6.26 -16.60
N THR A 387 -7.41 5.64 -17.74
CA THR A 387 -7.16 6.26 -19.03
C THR A 387 -8.29 5.98 -19.99
N LEU A 388 -8.63 6.96 -20.80
CA LEU A 388 -9.67 6.85 -21.83
C LEU A 388 -9.15 6.13 -23.09
N THR A 389 -7.86 5.86 -23.18
CA THR A 389 -7.21 5.25 -24.32
C THR A 389 -6.69 3.86 -24.00
N LYS A 390 -6.62 2.99 -25.01
CA LYS A 390 -6.05 1.66 -24.86
C LYS A 390 -4.57 1.75 -24.49
N TRP A 391 -4.14 1.03 -23.44
CA TRP A 391 -2.74 0.91 -23.07
C TRP A 391 -1.87 0.50 -24.27
N GLY A 392 -0.77 1.22 -24.48
CA GLY A 392 0.14 0.97 -25.61
C GLY A 392 -0.31 1.55 -26.94
N THR A 393 -1.43 2.26 -27.02
CA THR A 393 -1.74 3.11 -28.17
C THR A 393 -1.14 4.49 -27.93
N LYS A 394 -0.37 5.00 -28.89
CA LYS A 394 0.13 6.37 -28.86
C LYS A 394 -1.00 7.35 -29.23
N PRO A 395 -1.61 8.08 -28.30
CA PRO A 395 -2.65 9.04 -28.67
C PRO A 395 -2.09 10.34 -29.20
N ASN A 396 -1.07 10.90 -28.59
CA ASN A 396 -0.43 12.12 -29.08
C ASN A 396 1.08 12.03 -28.92
N PRO A 397 1.88 12.60 -29.82
CA PRO A 397 3.28 12.79 -29.54
C PRO A 397 3.37 13.63 -28.26
N VAL A 398 3.92 13.03 -27.20
CA VAL A 398 4.40 13.80 -26.05
C VAL A 398 5.26 14.92 -26.64
N SER A 399 5.01 16.14 -26.19
CA SER A 399 5.70 17.30 -26.71
C SER A 399 7.20 17.02 -26.80
N THR A 400 7.80 17.34 -27.93
CA THR A 400 9.25 17.25 -28.15
C THR A 400 10.04 18.18 -27.21
N SER A 401 9.37 19.02 -26.43
CA SER A 401 9.97 19.86 -25.39
C SER A 401 10.40 19.10 -24.13
N PHE A 402 9.86 17.88 -23.89
CA PHE A 402 10.35 17.02 -22.81
C PHE A 402 11.44 16.10 -23.34
N PRO A 403 12.62 16.03 -22.68
CA PRO A 403 13.66 15.09 -23.06
C PRO A 403 13.07 13.67 -23.05
N GLN A 404 13.01 13.04 -24.23
CA GLN A 404 12.57 11.67 -24.35
C GLN A 404 13.63 10.77 -23.71
N GLY A 405 13.26 10.03 -22.67
CA GLY A 405 14.08 8.91 -22.22
C GLY A 405 14.13 7.83 -23.29
N GLU A 406 15.15 6.99 -23.30
CA GLU A 406 15.34 5.88 -24.24
C GLU A 406 14.29 4.75 -24.09
N GLY A 407 13.12 5.02 -23.55
CA GLY A 407 12.04 4.05 -23.36
C GLY A 407 10.91 4.25 -24.37
N GLU A 408 10.44 3.16 -24.99
CA GLU A 408 9.32 3.18 -25.96
C GLU A 408 7.94 3.50 -25.33
N HIS A 409 7.86 3.80 -24.04
CA HIS A 409 6.61 3.94 -23.30
C HIS A 409 6.28 5.40 -23.02
N ASN A 410 5.72 6.08 -24.00
CA ASN A 410 5.01 7.33 -23.76
C ASN A 410 3.68 6.98 -23.05
N TYR A 411 3.56 7.35 -21.80
CA TYR A 411 2.32 7.17 -21.04
C TYR A 411 1.34 8.27 -21.41
N ASP A 412 0.41 7.93 -22.25
CA ASP A 412 -0.60 8.83 -22.74
C ASP A 412 -1.73 8.99 -21.73
N GLY A 413 -1.90 10.19 -21.22
CA GLY A 413 -3.15 10.66 -20.68
C GLY A 413 -3.77 9.87 -19.53
N CYS A 414 -2.96 9.40 -18.56
CA CYS A 414 -3.52 8.87 -17.32
C CYS A 414 -4.14 9.99 -16.49
N GLU A 415 -5.34 9.74 -15.99
CA GLU A 415 -5.95 10.49 -14.91
C GLU A 415 -5.75 9.71 -13.62
N LEU A 416 -5.39 10.40 -12.54
CA LEU A 416 -5.37 9.80 -11.23
C LEU A 416 -6.66 10.18 -10.51
N VAL A 417 -7.51 9.18 -10.32
CA VAL A 417 -8.89 9.33 -9.87
C VAL A 417 -9.02 8.87 -8.42
N TYR A 418 -9.53 9.74 -7.57
CA TYR A 418 -9.93 9.43 -6.21
C TYR A 418 -11.41 9.07 -6.14
N LYS A 419 -11.72 7.96 -5.49
CA LYS A 419 -13.08 7.55 -5.10
C LYS A 419 -13.12 7.22 -3.61
N SER A 420 -14.30 7.31 -3.03
CA SER A 420 -14.54 6.96 -1.62
C SER A 420 -15.74 6.04 -1.55
N PHE A 421 -15.57 4.86 -0.94
CA PHE A 421 -16.59 3.81 -0.88
C PHE A 421 -16.97 3.46 0.55
N ASP A 422 -18.25 3.18 0.78
CA ASP A 422 -18.66 2.39 1.93
C ASP A 422 -18.28 0.92 1.70
N LEU A 423 -18.02 0.18 2.77
CA LEU A 423 -17.70 -1.25 2.67
C LEU A 423 -18.89 -2.03 2.08
N GLU A 424 -20.12 -1.58 2.37
CA GLU A 424 -21.36 -2.12 1.81
C GLU A 424 -21.36 -2.06 0.28
N THR A 425 -20.92 -0.97 -0.31
CA THR A 425 -20.82 -0.82 -1.77
C THR A 425 -19.88 -1.85 -2.37
N ILE A 426 -18.70 -2.06 -1.75
CA ILE A 426 -17.70 -3.03 -2.23
C ILE A 426 -18.18 -4.47 -2.09
N THR A 427 -19.01 -4.75 -1.08
CA THR A 427 -19.37 -6.10 -0.68
C THR A 427 -20.83 -6.48 -0.97
N ASP A 428 -21.50 -5.69 -1.81
CA ASP A 428 -22.93 -5.90 -2.16
C ASP A 428 -23.82 -6.01 -0.91
N GLY A 429 -23.66 -5.04 0.01
CA GLY A 429 -24.44 -4.94 1.24
C GLY A 429 -24.11 -5.96 2.34
N LYS A 430 -23.09 -6.80 2.16
CA LYS A 430 -22.80 -7.90 3.11
C LYS A 430 -22.15 -7.44 4.40
N TYR A 431 -21.28 -6.43 4.35
CA TYR A 431 -20.48 -5.97 5.49
C TYR A 431 -20.49 -4.45 5.59
N CYS A 432 -20.53 -3.94 6.82
CA CYS A 432 -20.25 -2.54 7.14
C CYS A 432 -18.99 -2.41 7.99
N VAL A 433 -18.34 -1.23 7.96
CA VAL A 433 -17.19 -0.94 8.82
C VAL A 433 -17.63 -0.89 10.27
N ASN A 434 -16.89 -1.54 11.17
CA ASN A 434 -17.16 -1.56 12.60
C ASN A 434 -15.89 -1.34 13.41
N ARG A 435 -15.48 -0.08 13.60
CA ARG A 435 -14.33 0.28 14.46
C ARG A 435 -14.54 -0.02 15.95
N ARG A 436 -15.78 -0.31 16.37
CA ARG A 436 -16.09 -0.70 17.74
C ARG A 436 -15.90 -2.18 18.00
N ILE A 437 -15.38 -2.94 17.00
CA ILE A 437 -15.04 -4.34 17.21
C ILE A 437 -14.12 -4.44 18.43
N ASN A 438 -14.54 -5.23 19.42
CA ASN A 438 -13.68 -5.56 20.54
C ASN A 438 -12.62 -6.56 20.05
N ARG A 439 -11.49 -6.04 19.54
CA ARG A 439 -10.37 -6.84 19.05
C ARG A 439 -9.87 -7.80 20.12
N GLY A 440 -9.86 -7.39 21.39
CA GLY A 440 -9.48 -8.25 22.50
C GLY A 440 -10.42 -9.45 22.64
N LYS A 441 -11.73 -9.24 22.54
CA LYS A 441 -12.74 -10.33 22.54
C LYS A 441 -12.57 -11.26 21.33
N PHE A 442 -12.36 -10.70 20.14
CA PHE A 442 -12.08 -11.47 18.92
C PHE A 442 -10.83 -12.34 19.09
N LEU A 443 -9.73 -11.79 19.54
CA LEU A 443 -8.48 -12.50 19.77
C LEU A 443 -8.61 -13.56 20.86
N LYS A 444 -9.34 -13.29 21.96
CA LYS A 444 -9.56 -14.27 23.02
C LYS A 444 -10.46 -15.42 22.60
N ALA A 445 -11.49 -15.16 21.82
CA ALA A 445 -12.36 -16.22 21.29
C ALA A 445 -11.59 -17.28 20.45
N ASN A 446 -10.45 -16.88 19.93
CA ASN A 446 -9.68 -17.67 18.95
C ASN A 446 -8.19 -17.83 19.35
N TYR A 447 -7.86 -17.64 20.66
CA TYR A 447 -6.47 -17.56 21.11
C TYR A 447 -5.68 -18.88 20.92
N GLU A 448 -6.34 -20.03 20.90
CA GLU A 448 -5.65 -21.31 20.75
C GLU A 448 -4.99 -21.42 19.38
N ASP A 449 -5.75 -21.11 18.33
CA ASP A 449 -5.24 -21.12 16.95
C ASP A 449 -4.18 -20.04 16.71
N ILE A 450 -4.38 -18.84 17.27
CA ILE A 450 -3.40 -17.74 17.19
C ILE A 450 -2.07 -18.18 17.82
N VAL A 451 -2.10 -18.73 19.03
CA VAL A 451 -0.88 -19.16 19.73
C VAL A 451 -0.23 -20.35 19.04
N ASP A 452 -1.02 -21.24 18.44
CA ASP A 452 -0.50 -22.39 17.70
C ASP A 452 0.17 -21.98 16.39
N SER A 453 -0.22 -20.87 15.80
CA SER A 453 0.46 -20.29 14.63
C SER A 453 1.83 -19.68 14.93
N PHE A 454 2.15 -19.40 16.19
CA PHE A 454 3.41 -18.76 16.58
C PHE A 454 4.59 -19.75 16.55
N VAL A 455 5.77 -19.23 16.23
CA VAL A 455 7.05 -19.96 16.29
C VAL A 455 7.51 -20.05 17.76
N LEU A 456 6.84 -20.92 18.53
CA LEU A 456 7.11 -21.16 19.94
C LEU A 456 7.19 -22.66 20.22
N THR A 457 7.96 -23.03 21.24
CA THR A 457 7.97 -24.42 21.75
C THR A 457 6.59 -24.78 22.35
N ALA A 458 6.28 -26.07 22.41
CA ALA A 458 5.03 -26.55 23.01
C ALA A 458 4.84 -26.08 24.47
N ALA A 459 5.93 -25.97 25.23
CA ALA A 459 5.88 -25.48 26.61
C ALA A 459 5.54 -23.96 26.67
N GLN A 460 6.14 -23.17 25.79
CA GLN A 460 5.84 -21.73 25.65
C GLN A 460 4.38 -21.50 25.20
N LYS A 461 3.92 -22.22 24.19
CA LYS A 461 2.52 -22.15 23.73
C LYS A 461 1.54 -22.46 24.86
N ARG A 462 1.79 -23.51 25.62
CA ARG A 462 0.95 -23.87 26.79
C ARG A 462 0.91 -22.73 27.81
N LYS A 463 2.06 -22.17 28.16
CA LYS A 463 2.15 -21.06 29.12
C LYS A 463 1.34 -19.83 28.67
N VAL A 464 1.49 -19.43 27.39
CA VAL A 464 0.74 -18.30 26.79
C VAL A 464 -0.76 -18.57 26.81
N LYS A 465 -1.20 -19.78 26.39
CA LYS A 465 -2.61 -20.18 26.44
C LYS A 465 -3.19 -20.12 27.86
N ASP A 466 -2.45 -20.59 28.85
CA ASP A 466 -2.90 -20.56 30.25
C ASP A 466 -3.04 -19.13 30.79
N VAL A 467 -2.20 -18.20 30.38
CA VAL A 467 -2.34 -16.77 30.75
C VAL A 467 -3.60 -16.19 30.09
N ILE A 468 -3.82 -16.44 28.80
CA ILE A 468 -5.00 -15.91 28.10
C ILE A 468 -6.30 -16.47 28.66
N LYS A 469 -6.35 -17.76 29.04
CA LYS A 469 -7.53 -18.36 29.69
C LYS A 469 -8.01 -17.60 30.91
N ARG A 470 -7.08 -17.05 31.70
CA ARG A 470 -7.37 -16.33 32.95
C ARG A 470 -7.86 -14.90 32.74
N LEU A 471 -7.76 -14.36 31.54
CA LEU A 471 -8.28 -13.02 31.23
C LEU A 471 -9.83 -13.00 31.35
N PRO A 472 -10.45 -11.82 31.54
CA PRO A 472 -11.91 -11.65 31.46
C PRO A 472 -12.47 -12.20 30.15
N ALA A 473 -13.77 -12.49 30.10
CA ALA A 473 -14.43 -12.95 28.87
C ALA A 473 -14.30 -11.92 27.73
N GLU A 474 -14.25 -10.64 28.08
CA GLU A 474 -14.03 -9.53 27.14
C GLU A 474 -12.79 -8.75 27.56
N PRO A 475 -11.57 -9.25 27.26
CA PRO A 475 -10.35 -8.53 27.56
C PRO A 475 -10.22 -7.32 26.65
N THR A 476 -9.49 -6.32 27.09
CA THR A 476 -9.11 -5.19 26.21
C THR A 476 -8.11 -5.65 25.15
N SER A 477 -8.07 -4.94 24.02
CA SER A 477 -7.04 -5.17 23.00
C SER A 477 -5.63 -5.10 23.58
N ALA A 478 -5.36 -4.13 24.48
CA ALA A 478 -4.09 -3.97 25.15
C ALA A 478 -3.68 -5.18 26.01
N GLN A 479 -4.64 -5.80 26.72
CA GLN A 479 -4.37 -7.00 27.52
C GLN A 479 -3.98 -8.20 26.65
N MET A 480 -4.67 -8.39 25.51
CA MET A 480 -4.31 -9.43 24.55
C MET A 480 -2.97 -9.16 23.88
N ASP A 481 -2.74 -7.93 23.47
CA ASP A 481 -1.49 -7.52 22.81
C ASP A 481 -0.27 -7.71 23.71
N ALA A 482 -0.34 -7.33 24.98
CA ALA A 482 0.74 -7.51 25.93
C ALA A 482 1.18 -8.99 26.05
N ILE A 483 0.21 -9.90 26.02
CA ILE A 483 0.50 -11.35 26.09
C ILE A 483 1.02 -11.86 24.75
N LEU A 484 0.37 -11.53 23.65
CA LEU A 484 0.75 -12.02 22.33
C LEU A 484 2.10 -11.45 21.86
N LYS A 485 2.44 -10.23 22.26
CA LYS A 485 3.76 -9.60 22.02
C LYS A 485 4.87 -10.13 22.95
N GLY A 486 4.55 -10.95 23.94
CA GLY A 486 5.51 -11.52 24.88
C GLY A 486 5.89 -10.61 26.02
N GLU A 487 5.13 -9.58 26.33
CA GLU A 487 5.36 -8.68 27.45
C GLU A 487 5.00 -9.33 28.80
N VAL A 488 4.17 -10.34 28.78
CA VAL A 488 3.72 -11.14 29.94
C VAL A 488 3.93 -12.63 29.60
N ARG A 489 5.15 -13.07 29.51
CA ARG A 489 5.54 -14.48 29.24
C ARG A 489 6.23 -15.13 30.41
#